data_8368feecc24caac7805ecb197d3545bb
#
_entry.id   8368feecc24caac7805ecb197d3545bb
#
_cell.length_a   1.000
_cell.length_b   1.000
_cell.length_c   1.000
_cell.angle_alpha   90.00
_cell.angle_beta   90.00
_cell.angle_gamma   90.00
#
_symmetry.space_group_name_H-M   'P 1'
#
loop_
_entity.id
_entity.type
_entity.pdbx_description
1 polymer ?
#
loop_
_entity_poly.entity_id
_entity_poly.type
_entity_poly.pdbx_seq_one_letter_code
_entity_poly.pdbx_strand_id
1 'polypeptide(L)'
;MLYHDSHDAQYRDPLGPVAAGNRLTLRFACDESPEVLLRTWDGAERLYPMVSVGESLYEATVTVPDKPMLFWYDFIIRRADGDVRYGNSRDQLGGEGACYDGQPDSYQVTVYDPA
;
A
#
# COMPACT_ATOMS: atom_id res chain seq x y z
N MET A 1 -2.57 13.25 10.19
CA MET A 1 -3.52 12.52 9.34
C MET A 1 -2.79 11.39 8.63
N LEU A 2 -3.33 10.20 8.70
CA LEU A 2 -2.83 9.03 7.96
C LEU A 2 -3.97 8.56 7.06
N TYR A 3 -3.70 8.45 5.74
CA TYR A 3 -4.79 8.15 4.81
C TYR A 3 -4.29 7.43 3.55
N HIS A 4 -5.04 6.41 3.17
CA HIS A 4 -4.93 5.72 1.88
C HIS A 4 -6.31 5.19 1.53
N ASP A 5 -6.68 5.27 0.25
CA ASP A 5 -7.95 4.76 -0.26
C ASP A 5 -7.68 3.95 -1.51
N SER A 6 -7.89 2.63 -1.43
CA SER A 6 -7.62 1.72 -2.54
C SER A 6 -8.62 1.86 -3.69
N HIS A 7 -9.69 2.62 -3.51
CA HIS A 7 -10.69 2.89 -4.54
C HIS A 7 -10.50 4.26 -5.20
N ASP A 8 -9.44 4.99 -4.84
CA ASP A 8 -9.16 6.32 -5.38
C ASP A 8 -7.87 6.26 -6.21
N ALA A 9 -7.97 6.64 -7.49
CA ALA A 9 -6.84 6.61 -8.41
C ALA A 9 -5.69 7.53 -7.99
N GLN A 10 -5.95 8.52 -7.13
CA GLN A 10 -4.89 9.35 -6.57
C GLN A 10 -3.96 8.53 -5.67
N TYR A 11 -4.47 7.48 -5.02
CA TYR A 11 -3.74 6.67 -4.06
C TYR A 11 -3.34 5.30 -4.59
N ARG A 12 -3.98 4.83 -5.64
CA ARG A 12 -3.67 3.52 -6.24
C ARG A 12 -3.87 3.57 -7.75
N ASP A 13 -2.81 3.25 -8.50
CA ASP A 13 -2.84 3.30 -9.96
C ASP A 13 -2.02 2.12 -10.53
N PRO A 14 -2.64 1.24 -11.32
CA PRO A 14 -4.05 1.22 -11.70
C PRO A 14 -4.96 0.77 -10.56
N LEU A 15 -6.23 1.14 -10.63
CA LEU A 15 -7.26 0.61 -9.76
C LEU A 15 -7.63 -0.80 -10.18
N GLY A 16 -8.07 -1.62 -9.20
CA GLY A 16 -8.51 -2.98 -9.50
C GLY A 16 -7.36 -3.92 -9.84
N PRO A 17 -7.61 -4.91 -10.69
CA PRO A 17 -6.58 -5.90 -11.06
C PRO A 17 -5.42 -5.29 -11.81
N VAL A 18 -4.23 -5.88 -11.66
CA VAL A 18 -3.00 -5.46 -12.32
C VAL A 18 -2.47 -6.61 -13.15
N ALA A 19 -2.07 -6.32 -14.39
CA ALA A 19 -1.47 -7.34 -15.26
C ALA A 19 -0.12 -7.80 -14.70
N ALA A 20 0.16 -9.11 -14.81
CA ALA A 20 1.41 -9.69 -14.32
C ALA A 20 2.63 -8.96 -14.89
N GLY A 21 3.59 -8.67 -14.02
CA GLY A 21 4.82 -7.98 -14.39
C GLY A 21 4.69 -6.47 -14.59
N ASN A 22 3.51 -5.91 -14.44
CA ASN A 22 3.30 -4.47 -14.60
C ASN A 22 3.58 -3.72 -13.30
N ARG A 23 3.59 -2.40 -13.39
CA ARG A 23 3.84 -1.52 -12.26
C ARG A 23 2.55 -1.14 -11.56
N LEU A 24 2.67 -0.99 -10.25
CA LEU A 24 1.61 -0.49 -9.39
C LEU A 24 2.17 0.67 -8.60
N THR A 25 1.54 1.82 -8.70
CA THR A 25 1.92 3.01 -7.93
C THR A 25 0.94 3.19 -6.78
N LEU A 26 1.50 3.34 -5.58
CA LEU A 26 0.73 3.52 -4.36
C LEU A 26 1.16 4.82 -3.68
N ARG A 27 0.18 5.57 -3.19
CA ARG A 27 0.41 6.83 -2.47
C ARG A 27 -0.23 6.79 -1.10
N PHE A 28 0.38 7.49 -0.18
CA PHE A 28 -0.06 7.53 1.20
C PHE A 28 0.04 8.96 1.71
N ALA A 29 -1.03 9.45 2.30
CA ALA A 29 -1.06 10.79 2.86
C ALA A 29 -0.67 10.74 4.34
N CYS A 30 0.29 11.60 4.72
CA CYS A 30 0.78 11.69 6.08
C CYS A 30 1.30 13.10 6.32
N ASP A 31 0.72 13.82 7.27
CA ASP A 31 1.09 15.20 7.56
C ASP A 31 2.20 15.32 8.63
N GLU A 32 2.67 14.21 9.14
CA GLU A 32 3.87 14.15 9.97
C GLU A 32 5.09 14.07 9.06
N SER A 33 6.29 14.15 9.63
CA SER A 33 7.54 13.96 8.87
C SER A 33 8.23 12.66 9.29
N PRO A 34 7.55 11.52 9.31
CA PRO A 34 8.13 10.24 9.66
C PRO A 34 8.68 9.55 8.43
N GLU A 35 9.37 8.48 8.65
CA GLU A 35 9.66 7.51 7.61
C GLU A 35 8.41 6.70 7.31
N VAL A 36 8.02 6.64 6.04
CA VAL A 36 6.86 5.84 5.60
C VAL A 36 7.36 4.70 4.73
N LEU A 37 6.94 3.48 5.04
CA LEU A 37 7.30 2.29 4.28
C LEU A 37 6.04 1.65 3.69
N LEU A 38 6.15 1.23 2.43
CA LEU A 38 5.18 0.32 1.82
C LEU A 38 5.63 -1.11 2.11
N ARG A 39 4.76 -1.90 2.71
CA ARG A 39 5.00 -3.33 2.94
C ARG A 39 4.18 -4.13 1.96
N THR A 40 4.82 -5.08 1.27
CA THR A 40 4.12 -5.98 0.34
C THR A 40 4.30 -7.43 0.74
N TRP A 41 3.35 -8.26 0.33
CA TRP A 41 3.37 -9.69 0.58
C TRP A 41 2.89 -10.43 -0.66
N ASP A 42 3.74 -11.34 -1.14
CA ASP A 42 3.43 -12.23 -2.26
C ASP A 42 3.94 -13.66 -1.97
N GLY A 43 3.98 -14.02 -0.70
CA GLY A 43 4.67 -15.21 -0.20
C GLY A 43 5.99 -14.84 0.46
N ALA A 44 6.43 -13.62 0.29
CA ALA A 44 7.60 -13.03 0.96
C ALA A 44 7.29 -11.58 1.31
N GLU A 45 7.78 -11.14 2.47
CA GLU A 45 7.65 -9.75 2.88
C GLU A 45 8.73 -8.90 2.22
N ARG A 46 8.31 -7.75 1.67
CA ARG A 46 9.23 -6.73 1.16
C ARG A 46 8.83 -5.37 1.70
N LEU A 47 9.83 -4.53 2.00
CA LEU A 47 9.63 -3.18 2.49
C LEU A 47 10.24 -2.21 1.50
N TYR A 48 9.46 -1.19 1.10
CA TYR A 48 9.90 -0.16 0.16
C TYR A 48 9.77 1.20 0.83
N PRO A 49 10.88 1.94 1.00
CA PRO A 49 10.79 3.31 1.46
C PRO A 49 9.95 4.14 0.49
N MET A 50 8.98 4.89 1.01
CA MET A 50 8.18 5.79 0.20
C MET A 50 8.83 7.16 0.14
N VAL A 51 8.68 7.84 -0.98
CA VAL A 51 9.32 9.11 -1.27
C VAL A 51 8.28 10.21 -1.24
N SER A 52 8.60 11.33 -0.60
CA SER A 52 7.73 12.51 -0.61
C SER A 52 7.61 13.05 -2.04
N VAL A 53 6.38 13.20 -2.52
CA VAL A 53 6.09 13.70 -3.87
C VAL A 53 5.26 14.98 -3.84
N GLY A 54 5.07 15.52 -2.67
CA GLY A 54 4.30 16.73 -2.48
C GLY A 54 4.10 16.98 -1.01
N GLU A 55 3.31 17.99 -0.70
CA GLU A 55 2.98 18.31 0.67
C GLU A 55 2.12 17.20 1.27
N SER A 56 2.64 16.53 2.28
CA SER A 56 1.95 15.46 3.00
C SER A 56 1.60 14.25 2.15
N LEU A 57 2.28 14.03 1.02
CA LEU A 57 2.00 12.88 0.14
C LEU A 57 3.28 12.09 -0.14
N TYR A 58 3.21 10.77 0.01
CA TYR A 58 4.31 9.84 -0.23
C TYR A 58 3.92 8.85 -1.31
N GLU A 59 4.92 8.37 -2.06
CA GLU A 59 4.70 7.51 -3.22
C GLU A 59 5.72 6.38 -3.27
N ALA A 60 5.27 5.20 -3.69
CA ALA A 60 6.14 4.11 -4.09
C ALA A 60 5.55 3.43 -5.31
N THR A 61 6.41 3.05 -6.26
CA THR A 61 6.03 2.25 -7.42
C THR A 61 6.73 0.91 -7.33
N VAL A 62 5.96 -0.16 -7.41
CA VAL A 62 6.48 -1.53 -7.35
C VAL A 62 6.07 -2.29 -8.59
N THR A 63 6.85 -3.31 -8.95
CA THR A 63 6.49 -4.25 -10.02
C THR A 63 5.81 -5.43 -9.37
N VAL A 64 4.57 -5.73 -9.77
CA VAL A 64 3.85 -6.90 -9.26
C VAL A 64 4.47 -8.18 -9.82
N PRO A 65 4.23 -9.35 -9.18
CA PRO A 65 4.75 -10.62 -9.69
C PRO A 65 4.39 -10.86 -11.17
N ASP A 66 5.22 -11.60 -11.88
CA ASP A 66 5.04 -11.87 -13.31
C ASP A 66 4.18 -13.11 -13.59
N LYS A 67 3.37 -13.51 -12.62
CA LYS A 67 2.43 -14.62 -12.73
C LYS A 67 1.12 -14.26 -12.01
N PRO A 68 -0.01 -14.86 -12.42
CA PRO A 68 -1.28 -14.62 -11.74
C PRO A 68 -1.22 -15.06 -10.27
N MET A 69 -1.57 -14.17 -9.36
CA MET A 69 -1.65 -14.47 -7.94
C MET A 69 -2.31 -13.32 -7.18
N LEU A 70 -2.56 -13.54 -5.90
CA LEU A 70 -2.96 -12.46 -5.00
C LEU A 70 -1.70 -11.81 -4.43
N PHE A 71 -1.70 -10.48 -4.47
CA PHE A 71 -0.63 -9.63 -3.98
C PHE A 71 -1.24 -8.71 -2.93
N TRP A 72 -0.52 -8.48 -1.82
CA TRP A 72 -1.06 -7.77 -0.66
C TRP A 72 -0.16 -6.62 -0.28
N TYR A 73 -0.73 -5.54 0.24
CA TYR A 73 0.07 -4.43 0.71
C TYR A 73 -0.56 -3.72 1.91
N ASP A 74 0.28 -3.09 2.70
CA ASP A 74 -0.09 -2.20 3.79
C ASP A 74 1.05 -1.22 4.04
N PHE A 75 0.91 -0.36 5.04
CA PHE A 75 1.87 0.72 5.27
C PHE A 75 2.38 0.68 6.71
N ILE A 76 3.65 1.07 6.87
CA ILE A 76 4.28 1.23 8.17
C ILE A 76 4.75 2.68 8.28
N ILE A 77 4.30 3.37 9.32
CA ILE A 77 4.70 4.75 9.62
C ILE A 77 5.61 4.69 10.84
N ARG A 78 6.89 5.00 10.65
CA ARG A 78 7.87 4.96 11.72
C ARG A 78 7.91 6.28 12.45
N ARG A 79 7.72 6.24 13.75
CA ARG A 79 7.77 7.38 14.66
C ARG A 79 8.80 7.13 15.74
N ALA A 80 9.21 8.21 16.42
CA ALA A 80 10.21 8.12 17.49
C ALA A 80 9.73 7.24 18.66
N ASP A 81 8.44 7.19 18.90
CA ASP A 81 7.81 6.41 19.99
C ASP A 81 7.27 5.05 19.53
N GLY A 82 7.56 4.63 18.31
CA GLY A 82 7.15 3.33 17.78
C GLY A 82 6.43 3.43 16.45
N ASP A 83 6.20 2.28 15.82
CA ASP A 83 5.59 2.20 14.51
C ASP A 83 4.07 2.21 14.60
N VAL A 84 3.44 2.89 13.63
CA VAL A 84 1.99 2.78 13.39
C VAL A 84 1.79 2.00 12.11
N ARG A 85 0.84 1.08 12.11
CA ARG A 85 0.49 0.29 10.93
C ARG A 85 -0.83 0.82 10.36
N TYR A 86 -0.91 0.86 9.03
CA TYR A 86 -2.12 1.30 8.32
C TYR A 86 -2.44 0.27 7.24
N GLY A 87 -3.66 -0.21 7.22
CA GLY A 87 -4.08 -1.23 6.27
C GLY A 87 -5.55 -1.10 5.90
N ASN A 88 -6.08 -2.17 5.31
CA ASN A 88 -7.44 -2.24 4.84
C ASN A 88 -8.44 -1.97 5.99
N SER A 89 -9.64 -1.53 5.62
CA SER A 89 -10.72 -1.37 6.57
C SER A 89 -11.00 -2.69 7.30
N ARG A 90 -11.55 -2.61 8.50
CA ARG A 90 -11.78 -3.80 9.34
C ARG A 90 -12.83 -4.74 8.75
N ASP A 91 -13.68 -4.25 7.85
CA ASP A 91 -14.64 -5.08 7.10
C ASP A 91 -14.02 -5.69 5.83
N GLN A 92 -12.76 -5.34 5.52
CA GLN A 92 -11.99 -5.86 4.39
C GLN A 92 -12.61 -5.60 3.02
N LEU A 93 -13.39 -4.54 2.89
CA LEU A 93 -14.03 -4.17 1.62
C LEU A 93 -13.17 -3.26 0.75
N GLY A 94 -11.95 -2.92 1.19
CA GLY A 94 -11.11 -1.95 0.50
C GLY A 94 -11.55 -0.53 0.75
N GLY A 95 -11.06 0.40 -0.08
CA GLY A 95 -11.36 1.81 0.08
C GLY A 95 -10.50 2.45 1.17
N GLU A 96 -11.10 3.35 1.94
CA GLU A 96 -10.43 4.02 3.06
C GLU A 96 -10.05 3.00 4.13
N GLY A 97 -8.83 3.10 4.63
CA GLY A 97 -8.28 2.14 5.59
C GLY A 97 -8.40 2.58 7.05
N ALA A 98 -7.63 1.92 7.88
CA ALA A 98 -7.60 2.14 9.31
C ALA A 98 -6.20 1.94 9.89
N CYS A 99 -5.95 2.54 11.05
CA CYS A 99 -4.73 2.31 11.82
C CYS A 99 -4.88 1.08 12.72
N TYR A 100 -3.78 0.37 12.89
CA TYR A 100 -3.72 -0.86 13.68
C TYR A 100 -2.54 -0.80 14.66
N ASP A 101 -2.71 -1.38 15.84
CA ASP A 101 -1.65 -1.48 16.83
C ASP A 101 -0.66 -2.61 16.53
N GLY A 102 -1.07 -3.58 15.75
CA GLY A 102 -0.26 -4.72 15.36
C GLY A 102 -0.34 -4.97 13.88
N GLN A 103 -0.33 -6.23 13.48
CA GLN A 103 -0.44 -6.61 12.07
C GLN A 103 -1.79 -6.16 11.53
N PRO A 104 -1.82 -5.29 10.51
CA PRO A 104 -3.08 -4.85 9.90
C PRO A 104 -3.64 -5.89 8.95
N ASP A 105 -4.92 -5.73 8.61
CA ASP A 105 -5.46 -6.37 7.42
C ASP A 105 -4.84 -5.69 6.20
N SER A 106 -4.36 -6.48 5.24
CA SER A 106 -3.73 -5.94 4.05
C SER A 106 -4.75 -5.66 2.95
N TYR A 107 -4.43 -4.69 2.09
CA TYR A 107 -5.17 -4.48 0.85
C TYR A 107 -4.80 -5.57 -0.15
N GLN A 108 -5.79 -6.03 -0.90
CA GLN A 108 -5.62 -7.08 -1.90
C GLN A 108 -5.48 -6.48 -3.30
N VAL A 109 -4.55 -7.03 -4.08
CA VAL A 109 -4.40 -6.75 -5.50
C VAL A 109 -4.46 -8.08 -6.24
N THR A 110 -5.37 -8.21 -7.19
CA THR A 110 -5.42 -9.38 -8.06
C THR A 110 -4.46 -9.16 -9.22
N VAL A 111 -3.46 -10.04 -9.35
CA VAL A 111 -2.52 -10.03 -10.47
C VAL A 111 -3.02 -11.07 -11.47
N TYR A 112 -3.25 -10.65 -12.72
CA TYR A 112 -3.83 -11.49 -13.76
C TYR A 112 -2.89 -11.65 -14.95
N ASP A 113 -3.08 -12.72 -15.72
CA ASP A 113 -2.35 -12.96 -16.96
C ASP A 113 -3.03 -12.17 -18.08
N PRO A 114 -2.31 -11.22 -18.72
CA PRO A 114 -2.89 -10.40 -19.78
C PRO A 114 -3.01 -11.13 -21.12
N ALA A 115 -2.46 -12.34 -21.26
CA ALA A 115 -2.46 -13.08 -22.52
C ALA A 115 -3.78 -13.79 -22.81
#